data_c91e6e62e5e39bcfe7bb74787659be80
#
_entry.id   c91e6e62e5e39bcfe7bb74787659be80
#
_cell.length_a   1.000
_cell.length_b   1.000
_cell.length_c   1.000
_cell.angle_alpha   90.00
_cell.angle_beta   90.00
_cell.angle_gamma   90.00
#
_symmetry.space_group_name_H-M   'P 1'
#
loop_
_entity.id
_entity.type
_entity.pdbx_description
1 polymer ?
#
loop_
_entity_poly.entity_id
_entity_poly.type
_entity_poly.pdbx_seq_one_letter_code
_entity_poly.pdbx_strand_id
1 'polypeptide(L)'
;MRYATAVYELAKEAGDVNGLEGDIATLTAAMADSADFNALIHSPLYSRDEQRVAVTAIAKQAGLTDVMTNTLSLMADKRRLFVVPHLVQTLRAIIAEDKG
;
A
#
# COMPACT_ATOMS: atom_id res chain seq x y z
N MET A 1 -3.02 7.57 -11.34
CA MET A 1 -3.53 7.45 -9.96
C MET A 1 -2.66 8.30 -9.03
N ARG A 2 -3.29 9.14 -8.25
CA ARG A 2 -2.59 10.14 -7.44
C ARG A 2 -1.70 9.53 -6.36
N TYR A 3 -2.19 8.51 -5.64
CA TYR A 3 -1.41 7.86 -4.59
C TYR A 3 -0.18 7.15 -5.14
N ALA A 4 -0.33 6.47 -6.27
CA ALA A 4 0.77 5.73 -6.88
C ALA A 4 1.90 6.67 -7.31
N THR A 5 1.56 7.77 -7.97
CA THR A 5 2.53 8.76 -8.41
C THR A 5 3.29 9.35 -7.22
N ALA A 6 2.57 9.73 -6.17
CA ALA A 6 3.19 10.30 -4.97
C ALA A 6 4.12 9.30 -4.28
N VAL A 7 3.68 8.06 -4.13
CA VAL A 7 4.50 7.00 -3.51
C VAL A 7 5.78 6.79 -4.29
N TYR A 8 5.67 6.70 -5.61
CA TYR A 8 6.83 6.47 -6.47
C TYR A 8 7.84 7.62 -6.38
N GLU A 9 7.36 8.85 -6.44
CA GLU A 9 8.22 10.03 -6.33
C GLU A 9 8.93 10.09 -4.98
N LEU A 10 8.23 9.83 -3.89
CA LEU A 10 8.82 9.81 -2.55
C LEU A 10 9.86 8.70 -2.42
N ALA A 11 9.60 7.53 -2.95
CA ALA A 11 10.55 6.42 -2.93
C ALA A 11 11.81 6.76 -3.74
N LYS A 12 11.64 7.42 -4.88
CA LYS A 12 12.76 7.87 -5.70
C LYS A 12 13.62 8.90 -4.98
N GLU A 13 12.98 9.88 -4.35
CA GLU A 13 13.68 10.91 -3.58
C GLU A 13 14.48 10.33 -2.42
N ALA A 14 13.93 9.30 -1.77
CA ALA A 14 14.59 8.60 -0.68
C ALA A 14 15.68 7.64 -1.17
N GLY A 15 15.79 7.43 -2.48
CA GLY A 15 16.74 6.47 -3.03
C GLY A 15 16.37 5.02 -2.72
N ASP A 16 15.09 4.72 -2.53
CA ASP A 16 14.63 3.41 -2.07
C ASP A 16 13.51 2.80 -2.93
N VAL A 17 13.69 2.84 -4.24
CA VAL A 17 12.77 2.17 -5.16
C VAL A 17 12.77 0.65 -4.93
N ASN A 18 13.92 0.09 -4.52
CA ASN A 18 14.01 -1.33 -4.17
C ASN A 18 13.11 -1.68 -2.98
N GLY A 19 13.06 -0.83 -1.97
CA GLY A 19 12.13 -1.00 -0.85
C GLY A 19 10.69 -0.96 -1.29
N LEU A 20 10.36 -0.06 -2.22
CA LEU A 20 9.02 0.01 -2.80
C LEU A 20 8.66 -1.27 -3.55
N GLU A 21 9.58 -1.84 -4.32
CA GLU A 21 9.36 -3.12 -5.01
C GLU A 21 9.08 -4.23 -3.99
N GLY A 22 9.79 -4.24 -2.87
CA GLY A 22 9.52 -5.16 -1.77
C GLY A 22 8.14 -4.97 -1.18
N ASP A 23 7.70 -3.72 -1.00
CA ASP A 23 6.36 -3.41 -0.52
C ASP A 23 5.29 -3.96 -1.45
N ILE A 24 5.49 -3.80 -2.76
CA ILE A 24 4.56 -4.30 -3.78
C ILE A 24 4.45 -5.83 -3.69
N ALA A 25 5.57 -6.52 -3.55
CA ALA A 25 5.59 -7.97 -3.42
C ALA A 25 4.86 -8.42 -2.16
N THR A 26 5.09 -7.75 -1.05
CA THR A 26 4.45 -8.04 0.24
C THR A 26 2.94 -7.84 0.17
N LEU A 27 2.50 -6.71 -0.39
CA LEU A 27 1.07 -6.42 -0.53
C LEU A 27 0.39 -7.39 -1.50
N THR A 28 1.06 -7.76 -2.59
CA THR A 28 0.55 -8.75 -3.53
C THR A 28 0.32 -10.09 -2.84
N ALA A 29 1.29 -10.54 -2.06
CA ALA A 29 1.18 -11.79 -1.31
C ALA A 29 0.05 -11.72 -0.29
N ALA A 30 -0.10 -10.61 0.41
CA ALA A 30 -1.18 -10.42 1.38
C ALA A 30 -2.55 -10.50 0.71
N MET A 31 -2.71 -9.87 -0.45
CA MET A 31 -3.97 -9.92 -1.20
C MET A 31 -4.28 -11.33 -1.72
N ALA A 32 -3.25 -12.10 -2.05
CA ALA A 32 -3.42 -13.47 -2.54
C ALA A 32 -3.73 -14.45 -1.42
N ASP A 33 -3.09 -14.29 -0.25
CA ASP A 33 -3.06 -15.33 0.78
C ASP A 33 -3.80 -14.99 2.06
N SER A 34 -4.11 -13.73 2.32
CA SER A 34 -4.72 -13.31 3.57
C SER A 34 -6.17 -12.86 3.39
N ALA A 35 -7.10 -13.70 3.83
CA ALA A 35 -8.52 -13.34 3.85
C ALA A 35 -8.77 -12.15 4.79
N ASP A 36 -8.02 -12.09 5.90
CA ASP A 36 -8.17 -10.99 6.87
C ASP A 36 -7.74 -9.65 6.29
N PHE A 37 -6.65 -9.63 5.53
CA PHE A 37 -6.21 -8.41 4.87
C PHE A 37 -7.23 -7.95 3.83
N ASN A 38 -7.74 -8.87 3.02
CA ASN A 38 -8.76 -8.55 2.02
C ASN A 38 -10.05 -8.05 2.67
N ALA A 39 -10.46 -8.66 3.78
CA ALA A 39 -11.62 -8.18 4.53
C ALA A 39 -11.40 -6.76 5.05
N LEU A 40 -10.20 -6.48 5.58
CA LEU A 40 -9.87 -5.16 6.10
C LEU A 40 -9.98 -4.06 5.03
N ILE A 41 -9.45 -4.31 3.83
CA ILE A 41 -9.43 -3.30 2.78
C ILE A 41 -10.77 -3.14 2.04
N HIS A 42 -11.65 -4.15 2.11
CA HIS A 42 -12.92 -4.13 1.36
C HIS A 42 -14.17 -4.04 2.22
N SER A 43 -14.11 -4.41 3.50
CA SER A 43 -15.32 -4.47 4.33
C SER A 43 -15.75 -3.10 4.83
N PRO A 44 -17.03 -2.73 4.68
CA PRO A 44 -17.56 -1.49 5.24
C PRO A 44 -17.83 -1.58 6.74
N LEU A 45 -17.66 -2.76 7.35
CA LEU A 45 -17.95 -2.97 8.78
C LEU A 45 -16.90 -2.35 9.71
N TYR A 46 -15.68 -2.13 9.22
CA TYR A 46 -14.65 -1.49 10.01
C TYR A 46 -14.84 0.02 10.00
N SER A 47 -14.68 0.64 11.18
CA SER A 47 -14.65 2.11 11.26
C SER A 47 -13.37 2.63 10.63
N ARG A 48 -13.33 3.93 10.35
CA ARG A 48 -12.13 4.58 9.83
C ARG A 48 -10.92 4.36 10.73
N ASP A 49 -11.11 4.58 12.04
CA ASP A 49 -10.02 4.41 13.01
C ASP A 49 -9.57 2.96 13.11
N GLU A 50 -10.51 2.01 13.07
CA GLU A 50 -10.18 0.60 13.07
C GLU A 50 -9.35 0.22 11.84
N GLN A 51 -9.74 0.69 10.68
CA GLN A 51 -8.98 0.44 9.44
C GLN A 51 -7.58 1.03 9.52
N ARG A 52 -7.47 2.27 9.98
CA ARG A 52 -6.18 2.97 10.09
C ARG A 52 -5.25 2.25 11.06
N VAL A 53 -5.73 1.93 12.25
CA VAL A 53 -4.93 1.24 13.25
C VAL A 53 -4.49 -0.14 12.77
N ALA A 54 -5.44 -0.90 12.21
CA ALA A 54 -5.16 -2.26 11.75
C ALA A 54 -4.18 -2.27 10.57
N VAL A 55 -4.37 -1.42 9.56
CA VAL A 55 -3.49 -1.42 8.39
C VAL A 55 -2.10 -0.92 8.75
N THR A 56 -1.99 0.03 9.67
CA THR A 56 -0.70 0.52 10.15
C THR A 56 0.06 -0.58 10.89
N ALA A 57 -0.63 -1.33 11.75
CA ALA A 57 -0.03 -2.44 12.47
C ALA A 57 0.45 -3.54 11.52
N ILE A 58 -0.37 -3.88 10.54
CA ILE A 58 -0.02 -4.89 9.52
C ILE A 58 1.20 -4.43 8.72
N ALA A 59 1.23 -3.16 8.32
CA ALA A 59 2.34 -2.61 7.55
C ALA A 59 3.65 -2.68 8.32
N LYS A 60 3.64 -2.31 9.59
CA LYS A 60 4.83 -2.38 10.45
C LYS A 60 5.29 -3.82 10.66
N GLN A 61 4.35 -4.72 10.91
CA GLN A 61 4.64 -6.13 11.12
C GLN A 61 5.23 -6.79 9.87
N ALA A 62 4.73 -6.39 8.70
CA ALA A 62 5.21 -6.91 7.42
C ALA A 62 6.52 -6.27 6.96
N GLY A 63 6.99 -5.24 7.65
CA GLY A 63 8.23 -4.56 7.29
C GLY A 63 8.11 -3.65 6.08
N LEU A 64 6.93 -3.10 5.83
CA LEU A 64 6.76 -2.14 4.74
C LEU A 64 7.55 -0.86 5.00
N THR A 65 7.97 -0.19 3.94
CA THR A 65 8.68 1.08 4.08
C THR A 65 7.79 2.13 4.74
N ASP A 66 8.40 3.17 5.29
CA ASP A 66 7.67 4.28 5.92
C ASP A 66 6.76 4.97 4.91
N VAL A 67 7.23 5.15 3.67
CA VAL A 67 6.44 5.76 2.60
C VAL A 67 5.15 4.97 2.38
N MET A 68 5.25 3.65 2.25
CA MET A 68 4.07 2.80 2.03
C MET A 68 3.17 2.77 3.26
N THR A 69 3.74 2.64 4.45
CA THR A 69 2.99 2.63 5.70
C THR A 69 2.18 3.91 5.87
N ASN A 70 2.81 5.06 5.63
CA ASN A 70 2.12 6.35 5.73
C ASN A 70 1.04 6.50 4.67
N THR A 71 1.27 6.00 3.46
CA THR A 71 0.28 6.03 2.39
C THR A 71 -0.95 5.20 2.73
N LEU A 72 -0.73 3.98 3.24
CA LEU A 72 -1.85 3.11 3.64
C LEU A 72 -2.65 3.75 4.78
N SER A 73 -1.98 4.36 5.75
CA SER A 73 -2.63 5.08 6.83
C SER A 73 -3.51 6.22 6.32
N LEU A 74 -2.99 6.99 5.36
CA LEU A 74 -3.73 8.08 4.73
C LEU A 74 -4.94 7.56 3.96
N MET A 75 -4.78 6.48 3.21
CA MET A 75 -5.87 5.86 2.47
C MET A 75 -6.97 5.37 3.41
N ALA A 76 -6.60 4.79 4.56
CA ALA A 76 -7.55 4.38 5.58
C ALA A 76 -8.32 5.59 6.13
N ASP A 77 -7.61 6.67 6.41
CA ASP A 77 -8.21 7.91 6.92
C ASP A 77 -9.22 8.50 5.93
N LYS A 78 -8.99 8.33 4.64
CA LYS A 78 -9.89 8.79 3.58
C LYS A 78 -10.92 7.74 3.16
N ARG A 79 -10.98 6.60 3.85
CA ARG A 79 -11.88 5.49 3.54
C ARG A 79 -11.65 4.94 2.12
N ARG A 80 -10.38 4.85 1.71
CA ARG A 80 -9.99 4.43 0.35
C ARG A 80 -9.09 3.20 0.32
N LEU A 81 -9.06 2.40 1.38
CA LEU A 81 -8.25 1.18 1.39
C LEU A 81 -8.63 0.19 0.29
N PHE A 82 -9.88 0.23 -0.17
CA PHE A 82 -10.33 -0.64 -1.27
C PHE A 82 -9.57 -0.37 -2.58
N VAL A 83 -8.83 0.71 -2.66
CA VAL A 83 -8.02 1.07 -3.84
C VAL A 83 -6.63 0.41 -3.81
N VAL A 84 -6.26 -0.28 -2.72
CA VAL A 84 -4.93 -0.92 -2.61
C VAL A 84 -4.60 -1.83 -3.81
N PRO A 85 -5.49 -2.70 -4.30
CA PRO A 85 -5.17 -3.50 -5.48
C PRO A 85 -4.80 -2.66 -6.70
N HIS A 86 -5.53 -1.57 -6.92
CA HIS A 86 -5.25 -0.66 -8.04
C HIS A 86 -3.94 0.10 -7.82
N LEU A 87 -3.65 0.49 -6.57
CA LEU A 87 -2.39 1.14 -6.21
C LEU A 87 -1.20 0.25 -6.59
N VAL A 88 -1.26 -1.02 -6.22
CA VAL A 88 -0.19 -1.98 -6.51
C VAL A 88 0.00 -2.16 -8.01
N GLN A 89 -1.08 -2.33 -8.77
CA GLN A 89 -1.01 -2.47 -10.23
C GLN A 89 -0.40 -1.24 -10.88
N THR A 90 -0.82 -0.06 -10.46
CA THR A 90 -0.34 1.20 -11.02
C THR A 90 1.15 1.39 -10.71
N LEU A 91 1.57 1.09 -9.49
CA LEU A 91 2.98 1.17 -9.11
C LEU A 91 3.85 0.24 -9.94
N ARG A 92 3.38 -0.98 -10.20
CA ARG A 92 4.10 -1.91 -11.08
C ARG A 92 4.28 -1.34 -12.48
N ALA A 93 3.23 -0.73 -13.02
CA ALA A 93 3.29 -0.12 -14.35
C ALA A 93 4.27 1.05 -14.38
N ILE A 94 4.24 1.91 -13.36
CA ILE A 94 5.17 3.05 -13.26
C ILE A 94 6.62 2.57 -13.20
N ILE A 95 6.90 1.60 -12.35
CA ILE A 95 8.25 1.05 -12.20
C ILE A 95 8.74 0.41 -13.49
N ALA A 96 7.88 -0.35 -14.16
CA ALA A 96 8.21 -0.99 -15.43
C ALA A 96 8.54 0.03 -16.51
N GLU A 97 7.77 1.10 -16.61
CA GLU A 97 8.04 2.19 -17.57
C GLU A 97 9.38 2.87 -17.28
N ASP A 98 9.66 3.16 -16.02
CA ASP A 98 10.87 3.87 -15.63
C ASP A 98 12.13 3.02 -15.85
N LYS A 99 12.02 1.72 -15.70
CA LYS A 99 13.12 0.77 -15.95
C LYS A 99 13.29 0.41 -17.41
N GLY A 100 12.22 0.49 -18.13
CA GLY A 100 12.15 0.09 -19.52
C GLY A 100 12.77 1.06 -20.46
#